data_daea2becf009ccefe15b0ddcccd24be6
#
_entry.id   daea2becf009ccefe15b0ddcccd24be6
#
_cell.length_a   1.000
_cell.length_b   1.000
_cell.length_c   1.000
_cell.angle_alpha   90.00
_cell.angle_beta   90.00
_cell.angle_gamma   90.00
#
_symmetry.space_group_name_H-M   'P 1'
#
loop_
_entity.id
_entity.type
_entity.pdbx_description
1 polymer ?
#
loop_
_entity_poly.entity_id
_entity_poly.type
_entity_poly.pdbx_seq_one_letter_code
_entity_poly.pdbx_strand_id
1 'polypeptide(L)'
;MKLVIGNKNYSSWSLRPWMLLRQAGIDFEEIPVRLFTKEFAAEIARYSPAGKVPALIDGDVTVWDSLSICEYVAERFPANALWPVDAAARAVARSVCAEMHSGFGDLRSQMPMNVTAILPGLGWNVAVQRDIDRIAAIWTDLRTRHGAEGPFLFGSFTIADAFYAPVVSRFATYGVHLPEVAKAYADFVLALPVMQEWVAAAREERDFIPSDEPYRTEPDRPDAIIVSG
;
A
#
# COMPACT_ATOMS: atom_id res chain seq x y z
N MET A 1 -20.30 -2.95 -0.47
CA MET A 1 -19.32 -2.03 -1.10
C MET A 1 -18.54 -2.77 -2.17
N LYS A 2 -18.00 -2.03 -3.16
CA LYS A 2 -17.10 -2.56 -4.19
C LYS A 2 -15.82 -1.74 -4.19
N LEU A 3 -14.67 -2.40 -4.20
CA LEU A 3 -13.37 -1.74 -4.29
C LEU A 3 -12.72 -2.06 -5.64
N VAL A 4 -12.55 -1.04 -6.45
CA VAL A 4 -11.86 -1.12 -7.75
C VAL A 4 -10.37 -0.97 -7.52
N ILE A 5 -9.59 -1.94 -7.95
CA ILE A 5 -8.13 -1.99 -7.72
C ILE A 5 -7.37 -2.26 -9.02
N GLY A 6 -6.12 -1.83 -9.05
CA GLY A 6 -5.17 -2.25 -10.07
C GLY A 6 -4.45 -3.54 -9.71
N ASN A 7 -3.54 -3.97 -10.59
CA ASN A 7 -2.70 -5.16 -10.38
C ASN A 7 -2.07 -5.18 -8.99
N LYS A 8 -2.24 -6.28 -8.27
CA LYS A 8 -1.75 -6.42 -6.89
C LYS A 8 -0.23 -6.39 -6.81
N ASN A 9 0.46 -6.85 -7.85
CA ASN A 9 1.92 -6.79 -7.87
C ASN A 9 2.44 -5.35 -7.84
N TYR A 10 1.73 -4.39 -8.46
CA TYR A 10 2.25 -3.05 -8.74
C TYR A 10 1.48 -1.93 -8.04
N SER A 11 0.17 -2.09 -7.80
CA SER A 11 -0.67 -0.98 -7.32
C SER A 11 -0.57 -0.73 -5.82
N SER A 12 0.43 0.05 -5.43
CA SER A 12 0.61 0.48 -4.04
C SER A 12 -0.57 1.33 -3.51
N TRP A 13 -1.25 2.05 -4.38
CA TRP A 13 -2.41 2.84 -4.01
C TRP A 13 -3.63 1.96 -3.68
N SER A 14 -3.81 0.86 -4.43
CA SER A 14 -4.90 -0.09 -4.19
C SER A 14 -4.69 -0.93 -2.93
N LEU A 15 -3.44 -1.28 -2.60
CA LEU A 15 -3.14 -2.05 -1.39
C LEU A 15 -3.64 -1.36 -0.12
N ARG A 16 -3.56 -0.03 -0.01
CA ARG A 16 -3.94 0.72 1.20
C ARG A 16 -5.40 0.47 1.63
N PRO A 17 -6.42 0.85 0.85
CA PRO A 17 -7.81 0.61 1.23
C PRO A 17 -8.17 -0.87 1.22
N TRP A 18 -7.55 -1.68 0.38
CA TRP A 18 -7.77 -3.12 0.36
C TRP A 18 -7.34 -3.77 1.68
N MET A 19 -6.13 -3.46 2.14
CA MET A 19 -5.62 -3.94 3.43
C MET A 19 -6.46 -3.45 4.60
N LEU A 20 -6.88 -2.17 4.56
CA LEU A 20 -7.75 -1.60 5.59
C LEU A 20 -9.04 -2.40 5.74
N LEU A 21 -9.76 -2.62 4.65
CA LEU A 21 -11.03 -3.33 4.64
C LEU A 21 -10.86 -4.79 5.08
N ARG A 22 -9.86 -5.50 4.53
CA ARG A 22 -9.59 -6.90 4.88
C ARG A 22 -9.20 -7.08 6.34
N GLN A 23 -8.26 -6.26 6.84
CA GLN A 23 -7.79 -6.34 8.23
C GLN A 23 -8.88 -5.95 9.24
N ALA A 24 -9.79 -5.06 8.85
CA ALA A 24 -10.94 -4.66 9.66
C ALA A 24 -12.11 -5.66 9.60
N GLY A 25 -12.03 -6.70 8.79
CA GLY A 25 -13.12 -7.66 8.60
C GLY A 25 -14.36 -7.08 7.93
N ILE A 26 -14.18 -6.05 7.10
CA ILE A 26 -15.27 -5.39 6.39
C ILE A 26 -15.43 -6.04 5.00
N ASP A 27 -16.61 -6.58 4.73
CA ASP A 27 -16.89 -7.26 3.46
C ASP A 27 -16.99 -6.27 2.29
N PHE A 28 -16.34 -6.62 1.19
CA PHE A 28 -16.42 -5.91 -0.08
C PHE A 28 -16.21 -6.84 -1.27
N GLU A 29 -16.77 -6.46 -2.41
CA GLU A 29 -16.50 -7.06 -3.72
C GLU A 29 -15.24 -6.40 -4.31
N GLU A 30 -14.29 -7.19 -4.77
CA GLU A 30 -13.08 -6.74 -5.43
C GLU A 30 -13.31 -6.67 -6.95
N ILE A 31 -13.04 -5.51 -7.56
CA ILE A 31 -13.10 -5.31 -9.01
C ILE A 31 -11.68 -5.03 -9.52
N PRO A 32 -10.99 -6.03 -10.09
CA PRO A 32 -9.66 -5.81 -10.66
C PRO A 32 -9.76 -5.12 -12.03
N VAL A 33 -8.90 -4.11 -12.25
CA VAL A 33 -8.70 -3.43 -13.54
C VAL A 33 -7.22 -3.49 -13.89
N ARG A 34 -6.88 -4.05 -15.05
CA ARG A 34 -5.49 -4.21 -15.48
C ARG A 34 -4.87 -2.89 -15.85
N LEU A 35 -3.79 -2.51 -15.15
CA LEU A 35 -3.08 -1.25 -15.34
C LEU A 35 -2.37 -1.21 -16.71
N PHE A 36 -2.27 -0.01 -17.28
CA PHE A 36 -1.51 0.30 -18.51
C PHE A 36 -1.89 -0.52 -19.75
N THR A 37 -3.03 -1.21 -19.74
CA THR A 37 -3.58 -1.81 -20.96
C THR A 37 -4.27 -0.74 -21.81
N LYS A 38 -4.46 -1.01 -23.10
CA LYS A 38 -5.18 -0.10 -24.02
C LYS A 38 -6.62 0.14 -23.57
N GLU A 39 -7.21 -0.84 -22.90
CA GLU A 39 -8.57 -0.82 -22.38
C GLU A 39 -8.70 -0.10 -21.05
N PHE A 40 -7.60 0.11 -20.33
CA PHE A 40 -7.60 0.66 -18.96
C PHE A 40 -8.42 1.95 -18.83
N ALA A 41 -8.20 2.91 -19.73
CA ALA A 41 -8.88 4.20 -19.66
C ALA A 41 -10.40 4.08 -19.81
N ALA A 42 -10.87 3.22 -20.71
CA ALA A 42 -12.30 2.99 -20.93
C ALA A 42 -12.93 2.19 -19.79
N GLU A 43 -12.19 1.26 -19.21
CA GLU A 43 -12.66 0.42 -18.11
C GLU A 43 -12.75 1.22 -16.81
N ILE A 44 -11.68 1.92 -16.42
CA ILE A 44 -11.64 2.69 -15.17
C ILE A 44 -12.65 3.86 -15.17
N ALA A 45 -12.94 4.45 -16.32
CA ALA A 45 -13.93 5.53 -16.45
C ALA A 45 -15.34 5.14 -15.99
N ARG A 46 -15.66 3.83 -15.95
CA ARG A 46 -16.94 3.31 -15.45
C ARG A 46 -17.06 3.43 -13.93
N TYR A 47 -15.93 3.54 -13.23
CA TYR A 47 -15.85 3.42 -11.77
C TYR A 47 -15.27 4.65 -11.10
N SER A 48 -14.33 5.32 -11.74
CA SER A 48 -13.55 6.40 -11.13
C SER A 48 -13.61 7.68 -11.95
N PRO A 49 -14.20 8.76 -11.40
CA PRO A 49 -14.20 10.07 -12.08
C PRO A 49 -12.78 10.62 -12.31
N ALA A 50 -11.82 10.19 -11.50
CA ALA A 50 -10.40 10.58 -11.64
C ALA A 50 -9.63 9.74 -12.67
N GLY A 51 -10.24 8.70 -13.25
CA GLY A 51 -9.57 7.79 -14.18
C GLY A 51 -8.41 7.00 -13.54
N LYS A 52 -8.46 6.77 -12.23
CA LYS A 52 -7.39 6.12 -11.44
C LYS A 52 -7.97 5.11 -10.46
N VAL A 53 -7.13 4.15 -10.10
CA VAL A 53 -7.37 3.23 -8.97
C VAL A 53 -6.61 3.73 -7.73
N PRO A 54 -7.11 3.42 -6.50
CA PRO A 54 -8.38 2.75 -6.20
C PRO A 54 -9.60 3.66 -6.31
N ALA A 55 -10.78 3.05 -6.43
CA ALA A 55 -12.06 3.71 -6.22
C ALA A 55 -12.99 2.80 -5.40
N LEU A 56 -13.76 3.38 -4.50
CA LEU A 56 -14.76 2.68 -3.69
C LEU A 56 -16.15 3.07 -4.16
N ILE A 57 -17.03 2.07 -4.33
CA ILE A 57 -18.44 2.26 -4.68
C ILE A 57 -19.27 1.68 -3.54
N ASP A 58 -20.09 2.54 -2.91
CA ASP A 58 -21.01 2.14 -1.83
C ASP A 58 -22.40 2.70 -2.14
N GLY A 59 -23.26 1.87 -2.75
CA GLY A 59 -24.55 2.32 -3.30
C GLY A 59 -24.34 3.38 -4.38
N ASP A 60 -24.90 4.56 -4.17
CA ASP A 60 -24.79 5.71 -5.08
C ASP A 60 -23.55 6.59 -4.81
N VAL A 61 -22.77 6.26 -3.79
CA VAL A 61 -21.58 7.03 -3.43
C VAL A 61 -20.34 6.41 -4.10
N THR A 62 -19.58 7.24 -4.81
CA THR A 62 -18.27 6.88 -5.35
C THR A 62 -17.21 7.72 -4.66
N VAL A 63 -16.21 7.07 -4.05
CA VAL A 63 -15.10 7.71 -3.33
C VAL A 63 -13.78 7.38 -4.01
N TRP A 64 -12.96 8.36 -4.23
CA TRP A 64 -11.57 8.31 -4.65
C TRP A 64 -10.86 9.46 -3.89
N ASP A 65 -9.63 9.52 -3.60
CA ASP A 65 -8.52 8.63 -3.74
C ASP A 65 -8.34 7.68 -2.52
N SER A 66 -7.15 7.06 -2.36
CA SER A 66 -6.90 6.08 -1.28
C SER A 66 -7.09 6.64 0.13
N LEU A 67 -6.70 7.90 0.39
CA LEU A 67 -6.88 8.51 1.72
C LEU A 67 -8.35 8.81 1.99
N SER A 68 -9.05 9.40 1.01
CA SER A 68 -10.48 9.67 1.11
C SER A 68 -11.31 8.39 1.29
N ILE A 69 -10.92 7.30 0.61
CA ILE A 69 -11.55 5.99 0.81
C ILE A 69 -11.36 5.52 2.26
N CYS A 70 -10.15 5.62 2.79
CA CYS A 70 -9.88 5.18 4.16
C CYS A 70 -10.62 6.03 5.20
N GLU A 71 -10.72 7.35 5.01
CA GLU A 71 -11.51 8.24 5.87
C GLU A 71 -13.01 7.90 5.79
N TYR A 72 -13.56 7.71 4.59
CA TYR A 72 -14.96 7.30 4.39
C TYR A 72 -15.26 5.99 5.12
N VAL A 73 -14.37 4.99 4.99
CA VAL A 73 -14.52 3.71 5.68
C VAL A 73 -14.50 3.89 7.21
N ALA A 74 -13.59 4.74 7.72
CA ALA A 74 -13.52 5.02 9.16
C ALA A 74 -14.81 5.67 9.71
N GLU A 75 -15.41 6.59 8.96
CA GLU A 75 -16.68 7.22 9.32
C GLU A 75 -17.86 6.23 9.21
N ARG A 76 -17.84 5.38 8.18
CA ARG A 76 -18.90 4.40 7.89
C ARG A 76 -18.94 3.26 8.91
N PHE A 77 -17.77 2.89 9.46
CA PHE A 77 -17.58 1.79 10.40
C PHE A 77 -16.89 2.24 11.70
N PRO A 78 -17.52 3.13 12.50
CA PRO A 78 -16.87 3.72 13.67
C PRO A 78 -16.51 2.70 14.75
N ALA A 79 -17.23 1.57 14.82
CA ALA A 79 -16.95 0.48 15.76
C ALA A 79 -15.58 -0.20 15.52
N ASN A 80 -15.02 -0.09 14.32
CA ASN A 80 -13.72 -0.70 13.98
C ASN A 80 -12.52 0.14 14.49
N ALA A 81 -12.75 1.35 15.00
CA ALA A 81 -11.72 2.24 15.55
C ALA A 81 -10.47 2.37 14.64
N LEU A 82 -10.71 2.62 13.34
CA LEU A 82 -9.65 2.65 12.29
C LEU A 82 -8.68 3.85 12.41
N TRP A 83 -8.95 4.76 13.31
CA TRP A 83 -8.03 5.78 13.80
C TRP A 83 -7.83 5.64 15.32
N PRO A 84 -6.69 6.11 15.89
CA PRO A 84 -6.50 6.15 17.34
C PRO A 84 -7.62 6.89 18.03
N VAL A 85 -8.07 6.36 19.17
CA VAL A 85 -9.14 6.98 19.97
C VAL A 85 -8.66 8.29 20.62
N ASP A 86 -7.41 8.32 21.09
CA ASP A 86 -6.80 9.55 21.59
C ASP A 86 -6.67 10.60 20.50
N ALA A 87 -7.09 11.83 20.79
CA ALA A 87 -7.12 12.91 19.81
C ALA A 87 -5.72 13.35 19.32
N ALA A 88 -4.73 13.34 20.23
CA ALA A 88 -3.36 13.71 19.86
C ALA A 88 -2.71 12.63 19.01
N ALA A 89 -2.84 11.36 19.40
CA ALA A 89 -2.37 10.23 18.59
C ALA A 89 -3.06 10.18 17.24
N ARG A 90 -4.37 10.45 17.18
CA ARG A 90 -5.13 10.52 15.93
C ARG A 90 -4.64 11.64 15.02
N ALA A 91 -4.31 12.81 15.55
CA ALA A 91 -3.74 13.90 14.76
C ALA A 91 -2.39 13.51 14.16
N VAL A 92 -1.51 12.85 14.94
CA VAL A 92 -0.23 12.32 14.45
C VAL A 92 -0.44 11.23 13.38
N ALA A 93 -1.40 10.31 13.60
CA ALA A 93 -1.72 9.26 12.62
C ALA A 93 -2.14 9.85 11.27
N ARG A 94 -3.01 10.87 11.28
CA ARG A 94 -3.38 11.60 10.06
C ARG A 94 -2.20 12.30 9.41
N SER A 95 -1.30 12.90 10.21
CA SER A 95 -0.11 13.57 9.70
C SER A 95 0.82 12.61 8.97
N VAL A 96 1.14 11.46 9.57
CA VAL A 96 2.04 10.47 8.93
C VAL A 96 1.39 9.80 7.71
N CYS A 97 0.06 9.65 7.69
CA CYS A 97 -0.65 9.20 6.50
C CYS A 97 -0.59 10.24 5.37
N ALA A 98 -0.81 11.52 5.68
CA ALA A 98 -0.73 12.60 4.70
C ALA A 98 0.70 12.76 4.16
N GLU A 99 1.73 12.65 5.03
CA GLU A 99 3.13 12.66 4.63
C GLU A 99 3.44 11.49 3.68
N MET A 100 2.96 10.27 3.99
CA MET A 100 3.11 9.13 3.09
C MET A 100 2.31 9.31 1.79
N HIS A 101 1.17 9.95 1.84
CA HIS A 101 0.32 10.18 0.68
C HIS A 101 0.96 11.12 -0.34
N SER A 102 1.55 12.22 0.12
CA SER A 102 2.08 13.30 -0.74
C SER A 102 3.60 13.29 -0.90
N GLY A 103 4.32 12.61 -0.02
CA GLY A 103 5.77 12.63 0.05
C GLY A 103 6.47 11.37 -0.49
N PHE A 104 7.76 11.26 -0.18
CA PHE A 104 8.63 10.12 -0.49
C PHE A 104 8.70 9.81 -1.99
N GLY A 105 8.83 10.87 -2.79
CA GLY A 105 8.83 10.79 -4.26
C GLY A 105 10.01 10.01 -4.80
N ASP A 106 11.19 10.16 -4.20
CA ASP A 106 12.40 9.46 -4.61
C ASP A 106 12.29 7.96 -4.37
N LEU A 107 11.82 7.56 -3.17
CA LEU A 107 11.56 6.16 -2.85
C LEU A 107 10.56 5.54 -3.83
N ARG A 108 9.47 6.24 -4.13
CA ARG A 108 8.40 5.72 -4.99
C ARG A 108 8.83 5.54 -6.44
N SER A 109 9.64 6.45 -6.97
CA SER A 109 10.12 6.41 -8.35
C SER A 109 11.28 5.46 -8.54
N GLN A 110 12.20 5.36 -7.57
CA GLN A 110 13.38 4.52 -7.69
C GLN A 110 13.17 3.10 -7.16
N MET A 111 12.21 2.90 -6.25
CA MET A 111 11.83 1.60 -5.71
C MET A 111 10.32 1.38 -5.89
N PRO A 112 9.80 1.24 -7.13
CA PRO A 112 8.38 0.97 -7.36
C PRO A 112 7.94 -0.31 -6.65
N MET A 113 6.65 -0.39 -6.29
CA MET A 113 6.14 -1.58 -5.64
C MET A 113 6.09 -2.74 -6.62
N ASN A 114 6.78 -3.81 -6.25
CA ASN A 114 6.76 -5.10 -6.93
C ASN A 114 6.85 -6.19 -5.85
N VAL A 115 5.71 -6.71 -5.42
CA VAL A 115 5.64 -7.59 -4.24
C VAL A 115 6.18 -9.00 -4.50
N THR A 116 6.35 -9.37 -5.78
CA THR A 116 6.84 -10.71 -6.15
C THR A 116 8.33 -10.73 -6.49
N ALA A 117 8.96 -9.58 -6.71
CA ALA A 117 10.36 -9.50 -7.09
C ALA A 117 11.31 -9.48 -5.89
N ILE A 118 12.55 -9.90 -6.13
CA ILE A 118 13.68 -9.83 -5.19
C ILE A 118 14.79 -9.04 -5.87
N LEU A 119 14.99 -7.79 -5.47
CA LEU A 119 15.84 -6.80 -6.14
C LEU A 119 16.80 -6.11 -5.15
N PRO A 120 17.57 -6.84 -4.32
CA PRO A 120 18.35 -6.26 -3.24
C PRO A 120 19.38 -5.25 -3.77
N GLY A 121 19.44 -4.08 -3.14
CA GLY A 121 20.39 -3.02 -3.44
C GLY A 121 20.08 -2.19 -4.69
N LEU A 122 19.06 -2.55 -5.49
CA LEU A 122 18.66 -1.76 -6.65
C LEU A 122 17.82 -0.54 -6.23
N GLY A 123 17.84 0.50 -7.06
CA GLY A 123 17.07 1.72 -6.83
C GLY A 123 17.60 2.64 -5.72
N TRP A 124 18.69 2.29 -5.07
CA TRP A 124 19.28 3.10 -4.01
C TRP A 124 20.02 4.32 -4.57
N ASN A 125 19.80 5.46 -3.95
CA ASN A 125 20.60 6.66 -4.08
C ASN A 125 20.46 7.53 -2.81
N VAL A 126 21.18 8.65 -2.74
CA VAL A 126 21.19 9.52 -1.54
C VAL A 126 19.81 10.12 -1.24
N ALA A 127 19.01 10.43 -2.25
CA ALA A 127 17.67 10.98 -2.06
C ALA A 127 16.71 9.90 -1.53
N VAL A 128 16.77 8.68 -2.09
CA VAL A 128 16.04 7.50 -1.58
C VAL A 128 16.42 7.20 -0.13
N GLN A 129 17.72 7.30 0.21
CA GLN A 129 18.15 7.06 1.59
C GLN A 129 17.52 8.06 2.58
N ARG A 130 17.37 9.33 2.20
CA ARG A 130 16.66 10.32 3.03
C ARG A 130 15.21 9.94 3.28
N ASP A 131 14.52 9.45 2.26
CA ASP A 131 13.16 8.96 2.38
C ASP A 131 13.09 7.74 3.33
N ILE A 132 14.01 6.78 3.17
CA ILE A 132 14.14 5.60 4.04
C ILE A 132 14.39 6.03 5.49
N ASP A 133 15.35 6.92 5.74
CA ASP A 133 15.71 7.40 7.07
C ASP A 133 14.51 8.07 7.75
N ARG A 134 13.78 8.91 7.00
CA ARG A 134 12.56 9.56 7.51
C ARG A 134 11.48 8.56 7.89
N ILE A 135 11.21 7.57 7.05
CA ILE A 135 10.23 6.52 7.32
C ILE A 135 10.65 5.68 8.53
N ALA A 136 11.93 5.27 8.58
CA ALA A 136 12.47 4.51 9.71
C ALA A 136 12.35 5.28 11.04
N ALA A 137 12.60 6.60 11.01
CA ALA A 137 12.43 7.48 12.17
C ALA A 137 10.95 7.56 12.61
N ILE A 138 10.01 7.70 11.68
CA ILE A 138 8.56 7.68 11.97
C ILE A 138 8.16 6.36 12.65
N TRP A 139 8.55 5.22 12.06
CA TRP A 139 8.18 3.92 12.62
C TRP A 139 8.81 3.68 13.99
N THR A 140 10.08 4.03 14.14
CA THR A 140 10.79 3.89 15.42
C THR A 140 10.15 4.74 16.52
N ASP A 141 9.85 6.02 16.24
CA ASP A 141 9.22 6.93 17.19
C ASP A 141 7.83 6.42 17.62
N LEU A 142 6.97 6.08 16.66
CA LEU A 142 5.62 5.60 16.94
C LEU A 142 5.64 4.27 17.69
N ARG A 143 6.51 3.33 17.31
CA ARG A 143 6.67 2.05 18.00
C ARG A 143 7.21 2.22 19.41
N THR A 144 8.12 3.17 19.62
CA THR A 144 8.65 3.46 20.96
C THR A 144 7.56 4.01 21.86
N ARG A 145 6.68 4.88 21.36
CA ARG A 145 5.60 5.48 22.14
C ARG A 145 4.42 4.54 22.38
N HIS A 146 4.06 3.71 21.40
CA HIS A 146 2.83 2.89 21.42
C HIS A 146 3.10 1.39 21.42
N GLY A 147 4.36 0.96 21.49
CA GLY A 147 4.74 -0.45 21.40
C GLY A 147 4.19 -1.32 22.53
N ALA A 148 3.96 -0.75 23.71
CA ALA A 148 3.37 -1.48 24.83
C ALA A 148 1.87 -1.80 24.62
N GLU A 149 1.20 -1.09 23.72
CA GLU A 149 -0.24 -1.23 23.44
C GLU A 149 -0.54 -2.28 22.35
N GLY A 150 0.50 -2.81 21.69
CA GLY A 150 0.37 -3.82 20.64
C GLY A 150 1.39 -3.66 19.51
N PRO A 151 1.33 -4.49 18.46
CA PRO A 151 2.39 -4.58 17.45
C PRO A 151 2.32 -3.54 16.33
N PHE A 152 1.25 -2.78 16.20
CA PHE A 152 1.03 -1.78 15.15
C PHE A 152 1.61 -0.40 15.50
N LEU A 153 1.66 0.54 14.56
CA LEU A 153 2.27 1.87 14.76
C LEU A 153 1.65 2.62 15.95
N PHE A 154 0.35 2.47 16.16
CA PHE A 154 -0.39 3.04 17.29
C PHE A 154 -0.94 1.97 18.23
N GLY A 155 -0.21 0.89 18.43
CA GLY A 155 -0.61 -0.24 19.26
C GLY A 155 -1.58 -1.18 18.51
N SER A 156 -2.80 -0.74 18.25
CA SER A 156 -3.79 -1.44 17.42
C SER A 156 -3.65 -1.06 15.93
N PHE A 157 -4.18 -1.91 15.04
CA PHE A 157 -4.21 -1.63 13.61
C PHE A 157 -5.01 -0.36 13.30
N THR A 158 -4.43 0.51 12.49
CA THR A 158 -5.04 1.76 12.03
C THR A 158 -4.80 1.98 10.53
N ILE A 159 -5.41 3.03 9.98
CA ILE A 159 -5.16 3.50 8.62
C ILE A 159 -3.67 3.77 8.38
N ALA A 160 -2.91 4.18 9.42
CA ALA A 160 -1.47 4.41 9.28
C ALA A 160 -0.73 3.13 8.86
N ASP A 161 -1.07 1.98 9.43
CA ASP A 161 -0.45 0.69 9.08
C ASP A 161 -0.78 0.31 7.63
N ALA A 162 -2.03 0.51 7.21
CA ALA A 162 -2.44 0.29 5.82
C ALA A 162 -1.69 1.21 4.83
N PHE A 163 -1.41 2.46 5.23
CA PHE A 163 -0.68 3.42 4.41
C PHE A 163 0.79 3.08 4.25
N TYR A 164 1.41 2.47 5.26
CA TYR A 164 2.81 2.05 5.21
C TYR A 164 3.01 0.62 4.70
N ALA A 165 1.97 -0.20 4.55
CA ALA A 165 2.08 -1.56 4.00
C ALA A 165 2.79 -1.63 2.64
N PRO A 166 2.51 -0.74 1.65
CA PRO A 166 3.27 -0.71 0.41
C PRO A 166 4.76 -0.38 0.59
N VAL A 167 5.12 0.39 1.62
CA VAL A 167 6.51 0.72 1.93
C VAL A 167 7.23 -0.49 2.51
N VAL A 168 6.56 -1.19 3.43
CA VAL A 168 7.06 -2.45 3.99
C VAL A 168 7.37 -3.46 2.87
N SER A 169 6.45 -3.59 1.90
CA SER A 169 6.66 -4.43 0.71
C SER A 169 7.89 -3.98 -0.10
N ARG A 170 8.03 -2.68 -0.39
CA ARG A 170 9.20 -2.14 -1.09
C ARG A 170 10.50 -2.46 -0.35
N PHE A 171 10.53 -2.24 0.95
CA PHE A 171 11.74 -2.50 1.75
C PHE A 171 12.14 -3.98 1.71
N ALA A 172 11.17 -4.90 1.68
CA ALA A 172 11.45 -6.32 1.49
C ALA A 172 11.99 -6.61 0.08
N THR A 173 11.33 -6.08 -0.97
CA THR A 173 11.73 -6.28 -2.37
C THR A 173 13.17 -5.82 -2.63
N TYR A 174 13.53 -4.63 -2.12
CA TYR A 174 14.83 -4.01 -2.38
C TYR A 174 15.90 -4.29 -1.31
N GLY A 175 15.59 -5.11 -0.30
CA GLY A 175 16.54 -5.52 0.74
C GLY A 175 17.01 -4.34 1.60
N VAL A 176 16.13 -3.41 1.94
CA VAL A 176 16.46 -2.20 2.71
C VAL A 176 16.84 -2.56 4.14
N HIS A 177 18.00 -2.07 4.60
CA HIS A 177 18.40 -2.20 5.98
C HIS A 177 17.70 -1.19 6.88
N LEU A 178 17.06 -1.66 7.93
CA LEU A 178 16.31 -0.85 8.89
C LEU A 178 16.91 -0.98 10.31
N PRO A 179 16.76 0.08 11.14
CA PRO A 179 16.99 -0.04 12.58
C PRO A 179 16.07 -1.11 13.19
N GLU A 180 16.53 -1.72 14.27
CA GLU A 180 15.89 -2.89 14.91
C GLU A 180 14.38 -2.73 15.13
N VAL A 181 13.95 -1.62 15.72
CA VAL A 181 12.53 -1.35 16.01
C VAL A 181 11.70 -1.24 14.72
N ALA A 182 12.20 -0.51 13.74
CA ALA A 182 11.53 -0.36 12.44
C ALA A 182 11.50 -1.69 11.67
N LYS A 183 12.59 -2.47 11.76
CA LYS A 183 12.66 -3.80 11.15
C LYS A 183 11.64 -4.75 11.77
N ALA A 184 11.56 -4.81 13.09
CA ALA A 184 10.58 -5.65 13.78
C ALA A 184 9.14 -5.33 13.36
N TYR A 185 8.80 -4.04 13.20
CA TYR A 185 7.51 -3.62 12.67
C TYR A 185 7.31 -4.08 11.21
N ALA A 186 8.30 -3.88 10.35
CA ALA A 186 8.20 -4.29 8.95
C ALA A 186 8.01 -5.81 8.81
N ASP A 187 8.81 -6.60 9.54
CA ASP A 187 8.69 -8.07 9.56
C ASP A 187 7.31 -8.51 10.06
N PHE A 188 6.78 -7.86 11.08
CA PHE A 188 5.45 -8.13 11.61
C PHE A 188 4.36 -7.86 10.57
N VAL A 189 4.39 -6.70 9.89
CA VAL A 189 3.40 -6.36 8.86
C VAL A 189 3.47 -7.33 7.67
N LEU A 190 4.68 -7.70 7.23
CA LEU A 190 4.84 -8.70 6.16
C LEU A 190 4.25 -10.06 6.53
N ALA A 191 4.32 -10.45 7.80
CA ALA A 191 3.80 -11.72 8.27
C ALA A 191 2.27 -11.73 8.49
N LEU A 192 1.60 -10.59 8.40
CA LEU A 192 0.13 -10.53 8.56
C LEU A 192 -0.57 -11.41 7.53
N PRO A 193 -1.57 -12.20 7.92
CA PRO A 193 -2.34 -13.01 6.97
C PRO A 193 -2.88 -12.21 5.78
N VAL A 194 -3.34 -10.98 6.02
CA VAL A 194 -3.84 -10.07 4.97
C VAL A 194 -2.75 -9.68 3.97
N MET A 195 -1.51 -9.46 4.41
CA MET A 195 -0.39 -9.19 3.51
C MET A 195 -0.01 -10.44 2.70
N GLN A 196 -0.02 -11.61 3.33
CA GLN A 196 0.24 -12.88 2.66
C GLN A 196 -0.85 -13.21 1.61
N GLU A 197 -2.13 -12.89 1.90
CA GLU A 197 -3.23 -13.02 0.93
C GLU A 197 -2.99 -12.12 -0.30
N TRP A 198 -2.60 -10.86 -0.09
CA TRP A 198 -2.28 -9.94 -1.19
C TRP A 198 -1.12 -10.45 -2.04
N VAL A 199 -0.02 -10.85 -1.40
CA VAL A 199 1.17 -11.37 -2.11
C VAL A 199 0.87 -12.66 -2.86
N ALA A 200 0.10 -13.57 -2.27
CA ALA A 200 -0.32 -14.81 -2.93
C ALA A 200 -1.14 -14.51 -4.19
N ALA A 201 -2.11 -13.60 -4.09
CA ALA A 201 -2.90 -13.19 -5.26
C ALA A 201 -2.07 -12.47 -6.33
N ALA A 202 -1.10 -11.64 -5.93
CA ALA A 202 -0.18 -10.99 -6.86
C ALA A 202 0.69 -12.01 -7.64
N ARG A 203 1.06 -13.13 -7.03
CA ARG A 203 1.81 -14.21 -7.70
C ARG A 203 1.01 -14.93 -8.78
N GLU A 204 -0.31 -14.91 -8.70
CA GLU A 204 -1.18 -15.49 -9.73
C GLU A 204 -1.35 -14.55 -10.95
N GLU A 205 -1.05 -13.26 -10.80
CA GLU A 205 -1.10 -12.31 -11.91
C GLU A 205 -0.02 -12.63 -12.94
N ARG A 206 -0.36 -12.42 -14.21
CA ARG A 206 0.55 -12.70 -15.35
C ARG A 206 1.11 -11.45 -15.98
N ASP A 207 0.61 -10.27 -15.61
CA ASP A 207 1.00 -9.02 -16.21
C ASP A 207 2.43 -8.65 -15.80
N PHE A 208 3.25 -8.40 -16.80
CA PHE A 208 4.56 -7.76 -16.67
C PHE A 208 4.42 -6.34 -17.23
N ILE A 209 4.59 -5.35 -16.37
CA ILE A 209 4.42 -3.93 -16.70
C ILE A 209 5.79 -3.26 -16.78
N PRO A 210 6.37 -3.09 -17.98
CA PRO A 210 7.75 -2.59 -18.13
C PRO A 210 8.00 -1.23 -17.45
N SER A 211 6.99 -0.35 -17.38
CA SER A 211 7.12 0.96 -16.70
C SER A 211 7.30 0.83 -15.19
N ASP A 212 6.81 -0.25 -14.58
CA ASP A 212 6.93 -0.55 -13.16
C ASP A 212 8.05 -1.56 -12.85
N GLU A 213 8.81 -1.96 -13.88
CA GLU A 213 9.92 -2.93 -13.82
C GLU A 213 11.26 -2.31 -14.27
N PRO A 214 11.72 -1.19 -13.68
CA PRO A 214 12.90 -0.47 -14.18
C PRO A 214 14.21 -1.28 -14.10
N TYR A 215 14.20 -2.39 -13.35
CA TYR A 215 15.38 -3.23 -13.09
C TYR A 215 15.28 -4.61 -13.73
N ARG A 216 14.22 -4.89 -14.49
CA ARG A 216 14.02 -6.14 -15.20
C ARG A 216 13.54 -5.85 -16.63
N THR A 217 14.13 -6.53 -17.59
CA THR A 217 13.77 -6.43 -19.02
C THR A 217 12.84 -7.54 -19.47
N GLU A 218 12.79 -8.62 -18.69
CA GLU A 218 12.03 -9.83 -19.00
C GLU A 218 11.34 -10.36 -17.73
N PRO A 219 10.15 -10.95 -17.89
CA PRO A 219 9.47 -11.58 -16.76
C PRO A 219 10.15 -12.89 -16.35
N ASP A 220 10.04 -13.23 -15.06
CA ASP A 220 10.58 -14.49 -14.50
C ASP A 220 9.76 -15.72 -14.89
N ARG A 221 8.57 -15.54 -15.47
CA ARG A 221 7.65 -16.62 -15.82
C ARG A 221 7.36 -16.66 -17.31
N PRO A 222 7.35 -17.86 -17.95
CA PRO A 222 7.20 -17.99 -19.40
C PRO A 222 5.78 -17.67 -19.92
N ASP A 223 4.77 -17.67 -19.04
CA ASP A 223 3.37 -17.37 -19.36
C ASP A 223 2.98 -15.92 -19.04
N ALA A 224 3.96 -15.05 -18.82
CA ALA A 224 3.73 -13.64 -18.57
C ALA A 224 3.15 -12.92 -19.79
N ILE A 225 2.30 -11.94 -19.53
CA ILE A 225 1.72 -11.05 -20.53
C ILE A 225 2.42 -9.69 -20.43
N ILE A 226 3.23 -9.35 -21.43
CA ILE A 226 3.88 -8.04 -21.47
C ILE A 226 2.82 -7.00 -21.80
N VAL A 227 2.61 -6.07 -20.87
CA VAL A 227 1.64 -4.98 -21.03
C VAL A 227 2.32 -3.83 -21.78
N SER A 228 1.92 -3.61 -23.03
CA SER A 228 2.30 -2.46 -23.83
C SER A 228 1.15 -1.47 -23.85
N GLY A 229 1.28 -0.36 -23.10
CA GLY A 229 0.34 0.77 -23.12
C GLY A 229 0.37 1.55 -24.42
#